data_f317d970a623c21a0246aac1c69554cb
#
_entry.id   f317d970a623c21a0246aac1c69554cb
#
_cell.length_a   1.000
_cell.length_b   1.000
_cell.length_c   1.000
_cell.angle_alpha   90.00
_cell.angle_beta   90.00
_cell.angle_gamma   90.00
#
_symmetry.space_group_name_H-M   'P 1'
#
loop_
_entity.id
_entity.type
_entity.pdbx_description
1 polymer ?
#
loop_
_entity_poly.entity_id
_entity_poly.type
_entity_poly.pdbx_seq_one_letter_code
_entity_poly.pdbx_strand_id
1 'polypeptide(L)'
;MAATDTSAAAAAHEMADARARALAFLAHRHRFHVWETLPWLLALAAFFLFPDRMTFASQVLLMVLFALSLDLILGFAGIVSLGHAAFFGLGAYTAALITQRWGWEEPISGLFAAAAVAAIAGAASGWVLLRYRGLTLLVLTLATAIMLQELGNILRDLTGGYDGLPGLAFKPLLGVFDYDLYGHVNYLYALAVLFVLFMVVRLIVYSPFGQTLAGIRENVARMHAIGSPVHLRLVVVYTIAAAIAGVAGALFTQTNAYVTLGVFDFDNSAGVMVMLILGGTGRLYGAFVGAVIYMVLQDYVSKLKLTVWGLAVDGPQYWQFAVGALLVLTVLFARRGLLGLLEDTAQLFARERKP
;
A
#
# COMPACT_ATOMS: atom_id res chain seq x y z
N MET A 1 12.41 10.74 -57.10
CA MET A 1 12.27 9.46 -56.41
C MET A 1 13.37 9.18 -55.38
N ALA A 2 14.62 9.68 -55.54
CA ALA A 2 15.72 9.48 -54.58
C ALA A 2 15.66 10.40 -53.31
N ALA A 3 14.98 11.54 -53.34
CA ALA A 3 14.88 12.47 -52.20
C ALA A 3 13.89 12.06 -51.12
N THR A 4 12.91 11.23 -51.44
CA THR A 4 11.91 10.69 -50.48
C THR A 4 12.48 9.53 -49.67
N ASP A 5 13.42 8.76 -50.21
CA ASP A 5 14.04 7.62 -49.50
C ASP A 5 15.03 8.08 -48.41
N THR A 6 15.78 9.16 -48.64
CA THR A 6 16.70 9.72 -47.65
C THR A 6 15.97 10.36 -46.46
N SER A 7 14.82 10.98 -46.69
CA SER A 7 13.99 11.55 -45.61
C SER A 7 13.37 10.45 -44.73
N ALA A 8 12.91 9.36 -45.31
CA ALA A 8 12.35 8.24 -44.56
C ALA A 8 13.42 7.49 -43.74
N ALA A 9 14.63 7.31 -44.30
CA ALA A 9 15.76 6.72 -43.59
C ALA A 9 16.24 7.59 -42.42
N ALA A 10 16.29 8.93 -42.59
CA ALA A 10 16.66 9.87 -41.52
C ALA A 10 15.62 9.85 -40.38
N ALA A 11 14.32 9.85 -40.71
CA ALA A 11 13.24 9.75 -39.71
C ALA A 11 13.26 8.39 -38.95
N ALA A 12 13.57 7.30 -39.63
CA ALA A 12 13.72 5.98 -39.01
C ALA A 12 14.91 5.93 -38.06
N HIS A 13 16.02 6.56 -38.41
CA HIS A 13 17.22 6.64 -37.55
C HIS A 13 16.96 7.53 -36.32
N GLU A 14 16.28 8.66 -36.47
CA GLU A 14 15.91 9.56 -35.37
C GLU A 14 14.93 8.86 -34.39
N MET A 15 13.97 8.08 -34.90
CA MET A 15 13.08 7.27 -34.04
C MET A 15 13.84 6.15 -33.31
N ALA A 16 14.81 5.51 -33.96
CA ALA A 16 15.64 4.49 -33.32
C ALA A 16 16.49 5.08 -32.18
N ASP A 17 17.10 6.24 -32.39
CA ASP A 17 17.86 6.98 -31.39
C ASP A 17 16.99 7.46 -30.22
N ALA A 18 15.80 7.95 -30.50
CA ALA A 18 14.83 8.35 -29.46
C ALA A 18 14.40 7.15 -28.60
N ARG A 19 14.16 5.99 -29.26
CA ARG A 19 13.84 4.73 -28.57
C ARG A 19 15.02 4.24 -27.72
N ALA A 20 16.23 4.29 -28.24
CA ALA A 20 17.45 3.91 -27.52
C ALA A 20 17.67 4.79 -26.28
N ARG A 21 17.48 6.10 -26.40
CA ARG A 21 17.55 7.07 -25.28
C ARG A 21 16.48 6.78 -24.23
N ALA A 22 15.25 6.51 -24.65
CA ALA A 22 14.15 6.14 -23.73
C ALA A 22 14.44 4.85 -22.99
N LEU A 23 14.95 3.82 -23.68
CA LEU A 23 15.33 2.55 -23.05
C LEU A 23 16.51 2.71 -22.10
N ALA A 24 17.53 3.51 -22.46
CA ALA A 24 18.66 3.80 -21.58
C ALA A 24 18.22 4.56 -20.31
N PHE A 25 17.30 5.52 -20.43
CA PHE A 25 16.71 6.24 -19.30
C PHE A 25 15.95 5.29 -18.36
N LEU A 26 15.12 4.39 -18.91
CA LEU A 26 14.41 3.39 -18.13
C LEU A 26 15.39 2.42 -17.45
N ALA A 27 16.41 1.94 -18.18
CA ALA A 27 17.42 1.03 -17.62
C ALA A 27 18.21 1.67 -16.47
N HIS A 28 18.52 2.97 -16.57
CA HIS A 28 19.21 3.69 -15.49
C HIS A 28 18.33 3.80 -14.23
N ARG A 29 17.04 4.00 -14.38
CA ARG A 29 16.08 4.07 -13.27
C ARG A 29 15.82 2.72 -12.62
N HIS A 30 16.04 1.60 -13.34
CA HIS A 30 15.90 0.25 -12.83
C HIS A 30 17.05 -0.20 -11.92
N ARG A 31 18.17 0.51 -11.89
CA ARG A 31 19.33 0.12 -11.08
C ARG A 31 18.97 0.18 -9.60
N PHE A 32 19.23 -0.91 -8.90
CA PHE A 32 19.17 -0.96 -7.45
C PHE A 32 20.28 -0.09 -6.88
N HIS A 33 19.91 0.87 -6.04
CA HIS A 33 20.87 1.60 -5.24
C HIS A 33 21.10 0.86 -3.93
N VAL A 34 22.34 0.84 -3.44
CA VAL A 34 22.69 0.16 -2.18
C VAL A 34 21.81 0.63 -1.01
N TRP A 35 21.39 1.89 -1.01
CA TRP A 35 20.47 2.46 0.00
C TRP A 35 19.08 1.81 0.01
N GLU A 36 18.66 1.20 -1.09
CA GLU A 36 17.37 0.52 -1.20
C GLU A 36 17.34 -0.82 -0.44
N THR A 37 18.50 -1.37 -0.12
CA THR A 37 18.60 -2.57 0.72
C THR A 37 18.44 -2.26 2.20
N LEU A 38 18.65 -1.00 2.63
CA LEU A 38 18.62 -0.61 4.03
C LEU A 38 17.28 -0.91 4.74
N PRO A 39 16.09 -0.59 4.19
CA PRO A 39 14.82 -0.93 4.84
C PRO A 39 14.64 -2.44 5.05
N TRP A 40 15.12 -3.25 4.09
CA TRP A 40 15.04 -4.72 4.17
C TRP A 40 16.00 -5.29 5.20
N LEU A 41 17.22 -4.74 5.27
CA LEU A 41 18.19 -5.11 6.31
C LEU A 41 17.71 -4.70 7.70
N LEU A 42 17.07 -3.54 7.83
CA LEU A 42 16.46 -3.10 9.09
C LEU A 42 15.29 -3.99 9.49
N ALA A 43 14.42 -4.37 8.54
CA ALA A 43 13.36 -5.33 8.80
C ALA A 43 13.92 -6.70 9.23
N LEU A 44 14.96 -7.20 8.57
CA LEU A 44 15.60 -8.44 8.97
C LEU A 44 16.30 -8.32 10.33
N ALA A 45 16.97 -7.20 10.60
CA ALA A 45 17.60 -6.92 11.89
C ALA A 45 16.57 -6.82 13.03
N ALA A 46 15.39 -6.27 12.77
CA ALA A 46 14.31 -6.19 13.75
C ALA A 46 13.87 -7.57 14.27
N PHE A 47 13.96 -8.60 13.43
CA PHE A 47 13.71 -9.98 13.83
C PHE A 47 14.63 -10.46 14.95
N PHE A 48 15.90 -10.06 14.92
CA PHE A 48 16.89 -10.44 15.93
C PHE A 48 16.92 -9.51 17.14
N LEU A 49 16.58 -8.22 16.94
CA LEU A 49 16.67 -7.19 17.98
C LEU A 49 15.45 -7.15 18.89
N PHE A 50 14.26 -7.51 18.38
CA PHE A 50 12.99 -7.38 19.11
C PHE A 50 12.16 -8.68 19.10
N PRO A 51 12.70 -9.83 19.57
CA PRO A 51 12.00 -11.11 19.53
C PRO A 51 10.66 -11.09 20.26
N ASP A 52 10.54 -10.31 21.34
CA ASP A 52 9.32 -10.22 22.17
C ASP A 52 8.20 -9.38 21.55
N ARG A 53 8.45 -8.71 20.42
CA ARG A 53 7.49 -7.80 19.74
C ARG A 53 7.15 -8.21 18.31
N MET A 54 7.31 -9.49 17.97
CA MET A 54 7.11 -9.97 16.60
C MET A 54 5.67 -9.79 16.11
N THR A 55 4.67 -9.95 16.97
CA THR A 55 3.26 -9.72 16.62
C THR A 55 3.04 -8.26 16.19
N PHE A 56 3.57 -7.30 16.93
CA PHE A 56 3.50 -5.87 16.54
C PHE A 56 4.29 -5.59 15.26
N ALA A 57 5.49 -6.15 15.13
CA ALA A 57 6.32 -5.99 13.94
C ALA A 57 5.63 -6.59 12.68
N SER A 58 4.93 -7.71 12.81
CA SER A 58 4.10 -8.28 11.74
C SER A 58 3.01 -7.31 11.31
N GLN A 59 2.29 -6.71 12.26
CA GLN A 59 1.25 -5.71 11.96
C GLN A 59 1.83 -4.49 11.22
N VAL A 60 3.04 -4.04 11.59
CA VAL A 60 3.73 -2.96 10.86
C VAL A 60 3.98 -3.35 9.40
N LEU A 61 4.48 -4.58 9.13
CA LEU A 61 4.71 -5.06 7.76
C LEU A 61 3.41 -5.14 6.95
N LEU A 62 2.31 -5.56 7.57
CA LEU A 62 0.99 -5.59 6.94
C LEU A 62 0.52 -4.18 6.57
N MET A 63 0.70 -3.21 7.46
CA MET A 63 0.35 -1.82 7.20
C MET A 63 1.26 -1.19 6.14
N VAL A 64 2.55 -1.57 6.08
CA VAL A 64 3.44 -1.19 4.97
C VAL A 64 2.90 -1.72 3.64
N LEU A 65 2.47 -2.98 3.57
CA LEU A 65 1.91 -3.57 2.37
C LEU A 65 0.60 -2.88 1.95
N PHE A 66 -0.27 -2.59 2.91
CA PHE A 66 -1.50 -1.85 2.68
C PHE A 66 -1.23 -0.41 2.21
N ALA A 67 -0.27 0.28 2.83
CA ALA A 67 0.17 1.60 2.39
C ALA A 67 0.79 1.58 0.98
N LEU A 68 1.61 0.57 0.66
CA LEU A 68 2.18 0.39 -0.66
C LEU A 68 1.10 0.21 -1.74
N SER A 69 0.02 -0.51 -1.43
CA SER A 69 -1.10 -0.69 -2.35
C SER A 69 -1.83 0.63 -2.64
N LEU A 70 -2.05 1.46 -1.62
CA LEU A 70 -2.63 2.78 -1.78
C LEU A 70 -1.68 3.75 -2.50
N ASP A 71 -0.37 3.69 -2.23
CA ASP A 71 0.62 4.54 -2.92
C ASP A 71 0.63 4.31 -4.43
N LEU A 72 0.38 3.08 -4.87
CA LEU A 72 0.30 2.76 -6.30
C LEU A 72 -0.79 3.57 -7.01
N ILE A 73 -1.93 3.81 -6.39
CA ILE A 73 -3.03 4.60 -6.97
C ILE A 73 -2.92 6.09 -6.62
N LEU A 74 -2.59 6.44 -5.39
CA LEU A 74 -2.49 7.82 -4.94
C LEU A 74 -1.20 8.47 -5.42
N GLY A 75 -0.08 7.83 -5.13
CA GLY A 75 1.25 8.36 -5.40
C GLY A 75 1.64 8.34 -6.86
N PHE A 76 1.33 7.27 -7.60
CA PHE A 76 1.75 7.12 -9.00
C PHE A 76 0.67 7.46 -10.01
N ALA A 77 -0.61 7.16 -9.75
CA ALA A 77 -1.71 7.45 -10.68
C ALA A 77 -2.51 8.72 -10.33
N GLY A 78 -2.34 9.30 -9.15
CA GLY A 78 -3.05 10.50 -8.72
C GLY A 78 -4.53 10.28 -8.36
N ILE A 79 -4.90 9.04 -8.03
CA ILE A 79 -6.25 8.67 -7.61
C ILE A 79 -6.33 8.78 -6.09
N VAL A 80 -7.11 9.73 -5.57
CA VAL A 80 -7.40 9.84 -4.14
C VAL A 80 -8.57 8.94 -3.81
N SER A 81 -8.41 8.04 -2.83
CA SER A 81 -9.46 7.11 -2.39
C SER A 81 -9.53 7.07 -0.87
N LEU A 82 -10.71 7.23 -0.30
CA LEU A 82 -11.02 7.03 1.12
C LEU A 82 -11.73 5.69 1.38
N GLY A 83 -11.92 4.88 0.35
CA GLY A 83 -12.56 3.57 0.45
C GLY A 83 -11.60 2.40 0.24
N HIS A 84 -10.29 2.60 0.39
CA HIS A 84 -9.31 1.55 0.09
C HIS A 84 -9.39 0.38 1.06
N ALA A 85 -9.86 0.62 2.31
CA ALA A 85 -10.16 -0.41 3.30
C ALA A 85 -11.24 -1.42 2.83
N ALA A 86 -12.07 -1.05 1.85
CA ALA A 86 -13.00 -1.98 1.22
C ALA A 86 -12.31 -3.23 0.65
N PHE A 87 -11.18 -3.04 -0.04
CA PHE A 87 -10.42 -4.14 -0.64
C PHE A 87 -9.63 -4.93 0.38
N PHE A 88 -9.10 -4.24 1.40
CA PHE A 88 -8.47 -4.87 2.55
C PHE A 88 -9.47 -5.77 3.28
N GLY A 89 -10.66 -5.26 3.58
CA GLY A 89 -11.74 -6.00 4.24
C GLY A 89 -12.23 -7.18 3.42
N LEU A 90 -12.43 -7.01 2.10
CA LEU A 90 -12.79 -8.12 1.21
C LEU A 90 -11.75 -9.23 1.24
N GLY A 91 -10.47 -8.90 1.21
CA GLY A 91 -9.40 -9.89 1.31
C GLY A 91 -9.39 -10.60 2.67
N ALA A 92 -9.56 -9.85 3.75
CA ALA A 92 -9.61 -10.37 5.12
C ALA A 92 -10.77 -11.37 5.28
N TYR A 93 -11.97 -10.99 4.87
CA TYR A 93 -13.14 -11.87 4.91
C TYR A 93 -13.06 -13.04 3.94
N THR A 94 -12.42 -12.88 2.78
CA THR A 94 -12.20 -14.00 1.86
C THR A 94 -11.36 -15.08 2.51
N ALA A 95 -10.24 -14.74 3.13
CA ALA A 95 -9.40 -15.68 3.84
C ALA A 95 -10.15 -16.37 5.00
N ALA A 96 -10.90 -15.58 5.79
CA ALA A 96 -11.69 -16.09 6.91
C ALA A 96 -12.77 -17.08 6.45
N LEU A 97 -13.57 -16.73 5.45
CA LEU A 97 -14.67 -17.53 4.97
C LEU A 97 -14.23 -18.84 4.31
N ILE A 98 -13.15 -18.80 3.53
CA ILE A 98 -12.58 -19.99 2.91
C ILE A 98 -12.10 -20.97 3.98
N THR A 99 -11.46 -20.47 5.01
CA THR A 99 -10.97 -21.29 6.13
C THR A 99 -12.12 -21.85 6.96
N GLN A 100 -13.08 -21.00 7.37
CA GLN A 100 -14.14 -21.41 8.29
C GLN A 100 -15.23 -22.26 7.64
N ARG A 101 -15.63 -21.95 6.40
CA ARG A 101 -16.77 -22.59 5.74
C ARG A 101 -16.36 -23.76 4.87
N TRP A 102 -15.22 -23.68 4.21
CA TRP A 102 -14.75 -24.70 3.28
C TRP A 102 -13.64 -25.58 3.85
N GLY A 103 -13.18 -25.29 5.08
CA GLY A 103 -12.09 -26.04 5.72
C GLY A 103 -10.77 -25.93 4.95
N TRP A 104 -10.63 -24.90 4.13
CA TRP A 104 -9.42 -24.68 3.36
C TRP A 104 -8.45 -23.80 4.17
N GLU A 105 -7.66 -24.45 4.97
CA GLU A 105 -6.79 -23.83 5.96
C GLU A 105 -5.41 -23.45 5.43
N GLU A 106 -5.14 -23.68 4.13
CA GLU A 106 -3.83 -23.44 3.55
C GLU A 106 -3.61 -21.93 3.31
N PRO A 107 -2.56 -21.31 3.95
CA PRO A 107 -2.40 -19.86 3.96
C PRO A 107 -2.12 -19.25 2.58
N ILE A 108 -1.23 -19.86 1.79
CA ILE A 108 -0.72 -19.28 0.53
C ILE A 108 -1.83 -19.20 -0.51
N SER A 109 -2.60 -20.28 -0.70
CA SER A 109 -3.74 -20.29 -1.62
C SER A 109 -4.83 -19.33 -1.17
N GLY A 110 -5.01 -19.14 0.16
CA GLY A 110 -5.87 -18.12 0.73
C GLY A 110 -5.48 -16.70 0.29
N LEU A 111 -4.18 -16.38 0.20
CA LEU A 111 -3.73 -15.08 -0.32
C LEU A 111 -4.12 -14.87 -1.79
N PHE A 112 -3.95 -15.90 -2.62
CA PHE A 112 -4.33 -15.81 -4.04
C PHE A 112 -5.84 -15.65 -4.23
N ALA A 113 -6.65 -16.36 -3.44
CA ALA A 113 -8.10 -16.21 -3.46
C ALA A 113 -8.51 -14.80 -3.04
N ALA A 114 -7.94 -14.27 -1.95
CA ALA A 114 -8.18 -12.92 -1.48
C ALA A 114 -7.77 -11.85 -2.50
N ALA A 115 -6.61 -12.03 -3.14
CA ALA A 115 -6.15 -11.17 -4.22
C ALA A 115 -7.12 -11.17 -5.40
N ALA A 116 -7.62 -12.35 -5.81
CA ALA A 116 -8.55 -12.50 -6.92
C ALA A 116 -9.90 -11.82 -6.62
N VAL A 117 -10.49 -12.06 -5.44
CA VAL A 117 -11.76 -11.46 -5.02
C VAL A 117 -11.64 -9.93 -4.95
N ALA A 118 -10.59 -9.42 -4.31
CA ALA A 118 -10.33 -7.99 -4.21
C ALA A 118 -10.05 -7.37 -5.59
N ALA A 119 -9.34 -8.07 -6.50
CA ALA A 119 -9.11 -7.62 -7.86
C ALA A 119 -10.41 -7.51 -8.66
N ILE A 120 -11.29 -8.52 -8.57
CA ILE A 120 -12.60 -8.51 -9.25
C ILE A 120 -13.44 -7.34 -8.74
N ALA A 121 -13.52 -7.14 -7.43
CA ALA A 121 -14.23 -6.01 -6.82
C ALA A 121 -13.60 -4.68 -7.24
N GLY A 122 -12.27 -4.59 -7.27
CA GLY A 122 -11.51 -3.42 -7.73
C GLY A 122 -11.75 -3.11 -9.19
N ALA A 123 -11.78 -4.12 -10.08
CA ALA A 123 -12.08 -3.95 -11.49
C ALA A 123 -13.52 -3.47 -11.71
N ALA A 124 -14.48 -4.11 -11.03
CA ALA A 124 -15.91 -3.77 -11.16
C ALA A 124 -16.20 -2.35 -10.64
N SER A 125 -15.75 -2.03 -9.41
CA SER A 125 -15.93 -0.70 -8.85
C SER A 125 -15.12 0.36 -9.59
N GLY A 126 -13.85 0.08 -9.93
CA GLY A 126 -12.98 0.99 -10.68
C GLY A 126 -13.52 1.37 -12.03
N TRP A 127 -14.13 0.41 -12.76
CA TRP A 127 -14.77 0.70 -14.06
C TRP A 127 -15.85 1.78 -13.97
N VAL A 128 -16.61 1.80 -12.89
CA VAL A 128 -17.67 2.78 -12.63
C VAL A 128 -17.14 4.05 -12.00
N LEU A 129 -16.38 3.92 -10.90
CA LEU A 129 -15.95 5.04 -10.06
C LEU A 129 -14.94 5.94 -10.76
N LEU A 130 -14.01 5.38 -11.54
CA LEU A 130 -12.93 6.15 -12.19
C LEU A 130 -13.39 6.98 -13.40
N ARG A 131 -14.69 7.00 -13.69
CA ARG A 131 -15.31 7.98 -14.60
C ARG A 131 -15.41 9.35 -13.96
N TYR A 132 -15.44 9.40 -12.63
CA TYR A 132 -15.52 10.62 -11.83
C TYR A 132 -14.13 11.01 -11.34
N ARG A 133 -13.95 12.25 -10.89
CA ARG A 133 -12.68 12.80 -10.42
C ARG A 133 -12.87 13.74 -9.24
N GLY A 134 -11.76 14.04 -8.55
CA GLY A 134 -11.75 14.98 -7.44
C GLY A 134 -12.64 14.53 -6.28
N LEU A 135 -13.37 15.48 -5.71
CA LEU A 135 -14.19 15.23 -4.53
C LEU A 135 -15.28 14.17 -4.75
N THR A 136 -15.90 14.14 -5.94
CA THR A 136 -16.93 13.16 -6.28
C THR A 136 -16.39 11.73 -6.19
N LEU A 137 -15.19 11.48 -6.74
CA LEU A 137 -14.55 10.16 -6.65
C LEU A 137 -14.25 9.78 -5.19
N LEU A 138 -13.78 10.73 -4.41
CA LEU A 138 -13.41 10.53 -3.01
C LEU A 138 -14.64 10.12 -2.18
N VAL A 139 -15.78 10.81 -2.36
CA VAL A 139 -17.05 10.46 -1.68
C VAL A 139 -17.59 9.10 -2.16
N LEU A 140 -17.52 8.81 -3.47
CA LEU A 140 -17.99 7.54 -4.01
C LEU A 140 -17.17 6.35 -3.53
N THR A 141 -15.84 6.50 -3.40
CA THR A 141 -15.00 5.42 -2.85
C THR A 141 -15.30 5.16 -1.39
N LEU A 142 -15.52 6.22 -0.58
CA LEU A 142 -15.96 6.10 0.80
C LEU A 142 -17.33 5.41 0.90
N ALA A 143 -18.30 5.83 0.09
CA ALA A 143 -19.62 5.20 0.06
C ALA A 143 -19.54 3.71 -0.29
N THR A 144 -18.63 3.32 -1.18
CA THR A 144 -18.41 1.90 -1.53
C THR A 144 -17.91 1.09 -0.34
N ALA A 145 -16.99 1.64 0.49
CA ALA A 145 -16.51 0.97 1.69
C ALA A 145 -17.63 0.79 2.73
N ILE A 146 -18.39 1.85 2.99
CA ILE A 146 -19.54 1.80 3.91
C ILE A 146 -20.60 0.81 3.42
N MET A 147 -20.88 0.80 2.12
CA MET A 147 -21.81 -0.16 1.52
C MET A 147 -21.37 -1.61 1.71
N LEU A 148 -20.09 -1.91 1.53
CA LEU A 148 -19.55 -3.26 1.75
C LEU A 148 -19.57 -3.65 3.23
N GLN A 149 -19.27 -2.73 4.13
CA GLN A 149 -19.37 -2.93 5.57
C GLN A 149 -20.81 -3.26 5.99
N GLU A 150 -21.80 -2.46 5.50
CA GLU A 150 -23.19 -2.70 5.81
C GLU A 150 -23.72 -3.98 5.17
N LEU A 151 -23.29 -4.32 3.95
CA LEU A 151 -23.60 -5.59 3.32
C LEU A 151 -23.08 -6.76 4.18
N GLY A 152 -21.86 -6.65 4.69
CA GLY A 152 -21.31 -7.61 5.65
C GLY A 152 -22.17 -7.72 6.91
N ASN A 153 -22.67 -6.62 7.44
CA ASN A 153 -23.54 -6.60 8.62
C ASN A 153 -24.91 -7.24 8.33
N ILE A 154 -25.49 -7.03 7.16
CA ILE A 154 -26.75 -7.65 6.74
C ILE A 154 -26.59 -9.17 6.60
N LEU A 155 -25.48 -9.62 6.04
CA LEU A 155 -25.17 -11.03 5.81
C LEU A 155 -24.56 -11.71 7.06
N ARG A 156 -25.16 -11.50 8.24
CA ARG A 156 -24.64 -11.98 9.54
C ARG A 156 -24.37 -13.47 9.59
N ASP A 157 -25.23 -14.27 8.96
CA ASP A 157 -25.08 -15.73 8.90
C ASP A 157 -23.79 -16.16 8.18
N LEU A 158 -23.27 -15.30 7.34
CA LEU A 158 -22.04 -15.53 6.59
C LEU A 158 -20.82 -14.90 7.29
N THR A 159 -20.91 -13.64 7.70
CA THR A 159 -19.80 -12.81 8.16
C THR A 159 -19.64 -12.76 9.68
N GLY A 160 -20.61 -13.26 10.43
CA GLY A 160 -20.69 -13.06 11.88
C GLY A 160 -21.16 -11.66 12.30
N GLY A 161 -21.45 -10.76 11.34
CA GLY A 161 -21.84 -9.39 11.62
C GLY A 161 -20.73 -8.60 12.35
N TYR A 162 -21.12 -7.76 13.30
CA TYR A 162 -20.16 -6.97 14.10
C TYR A 162 -19.31 -7.82 15.05
N ASP A 163 -19.78 -9.00 15.46
CA ASP A 163 -19.00 -9.94 16.30
C ASP A 163 -17.86 -10.56 15.49
N GLY A 164 -18.01 -10.63 14.18
CA GLY A 164 -17.01 -11.15 13.24
C GLY A 164 -16.85 -12.66 13.30
N LEU A 165 -15.72 -13.14 12.81
CA LEU A 165 -15.35 -14.56 12.74
C LEU A 165 -14.11 -14.81 13.60
N PRO A 166 -14.27 -15.28 14.84
CA PRO A 166 -13.16 -15.60 15.73
C PRO A 166 -12.66 -17.04 15.53
N GLY A 167 -11.46 -17.34 16.06
CA GLY A 167 -10.95 -18.70 16.20
C GLY A 167 -10.62 -19.38 14.88
N LEU A 168 -10.13 -18.63 13.91
CA LEU A 168 -9.71 -19.16 12.62
C LEU A 168 -8.41 -19.95 12.79
N ALA A 169 -8.42 -21.22 12.37
CA ALA A 169 -7.24 -22.08 12.39
C ALA A 169 -6.65 -22.17 10.99
N PHE A 170 -5.37 -21.87 10.87
CA PHE A 170 -4.62 -22.03 9.63
C PHE A 170 -3.61 -23.15 9.76
N LYS A 171 -3.41 -23.91 8.69
CA LYS A 171 -2.39 -24.96 8.63
C LYS A 171 -0.99 -24.37 8.69
N PRO A 172 -0.01 -25.15 9.15
CA PRO A 172 1.39 -24.76 9.09
C PRO A 172 1.78 -24.26 7.70
N LEU A 173 2.52 -23.17 7.65
CA LEU A 173 3.01 -22.62 6.39
C LEU A 173 3.88 -23.66 5.67
N LEU A 174 3.56 -23.97 4.42
CA LEU A 174 4.19 -25.03 3.63
C LEU A 174 4.15 -26.43 4.30
N GLY A 175 3.27 -26.64 5.29
CA GLY A 175 3.18 -27.89 6.04
C GLY A 175 4.31 -28.18 7.02
N VAL A 176 5.22 -27.21 7.25
CA VAL A 176 6.45 -27.37 8.05
C VAL A 176 6.52 -26.35 9.19
N PHE A 177 6.08 -25.11 8.95
CA PHE A 177 6.24 -24.01 9.90
C PHE A 177 4.93 -23.75 10.64
N ASP A 178 4.85 -24.19 11.89
CA ASP A 178 3.71 -23.92 12.75
C ASP A 178 3.65 -22.45 13.15
N TYR A 179 2.43 -21.90 13.23
CA TYR A 179 2.22 -20.55 13.74
C TYR A 179 2.59 -20.50 15.23
N ASP A 180 3.62 -19.72 15.53
CA ASP A 180 4.17 -19.53 16.86
C ASP A 180 3.37 -18.44 17.61
N LEU A 181 3.14 -18.65 18.91
CA LEU A 181 2.54 -17.68 19.84
C LEU A 181 3.33 -16.36 19.92
N TYR A 182 4.64 -16.42 19.71
CA TYR A 182 5.52 -15.24 19.65
C TYR A 182 5.46 -14.48 18.32
N GLY A 183 4.89 -15.10 17.27
CA GLY A 183 4.69 -14.48 15.96
C GLY A 183 5.92 -14.47 15.05
N HIS A 184 6.95 -15.27 15.32
CA HIS A 184 8.17 -15.30 14.49
C HIS A 184 7.87 -15.78 13.07
N VAL A 185 7.08 -16.86 12.93
CA VAL A 185 6.67 -17.37 11.61
C VAL A 185 5.79 -16.37 10.88
N ASN A 186 4.85 -15.72 11.59
CA ASN A 186 3.98 -14.67 11.04
C ASN A 186 4.81 -13.50 10.49
N TYR A 187 5.86 -13.09 11.22
CA TYR A 187 6.73 -12.00 10.79
C TYR A 187 7.50 -12.33 9.52
N LEU A 188 8.15 -13.50 9.47
CA LEU A 188 8.92 -13.92 8.29
C LEU A 188 8.01 -14.13 7.08
N TYR A 189 6.82 -14.68 7.30
CA TYR A 189 5.80 -14.83 6.26
C TYR A 189 5.34 -13.48 5.70
N ALA A 190 4.95 -12.55 6.59
CA ALA A 190 4.57 -11.20 6.19
C ALA A 190 5.70 -10.46 5.47
N LEU A 191 6.95 -10.62 5.94
CA LEU A 191 8.14 -10.03 5.31
C LEU A 191 8.39 -10.62 3.90
N ALA A 192 8.25 -11.93 3.74
CA ALA A 192 8.41 -12.58 2.44
C ALA A 192 7.33 -12.12 1.43
N VAL A 193 6.07 -12.07 1.85
CA VAL A 193 4.96 -11.59 1.00
C VAL A 193 5.14 -10.11 0.65
N LEU A 194 5.50 -9.28 1.63
CA LEU A 194 5.79 -7.86 1.40
C LEU A 194 6.94 -7.70 0.41
N PHE A 195 8.02 -8.49 0.54
CA PHE A 195 9.16 -8.42 -0.38
C PHE A 195 8.74 -8.76 -1.82
N VAL A 196 8.00 -9.86 -2.01
CA VAL A 196 7.54 -10.29 -3.33
C VAL A 196 6.64 -9.23 -3.97
N LEU A 197 5.63 -8.73 -3.22
CA LEU A 197 4.71 -7.74 -3.73
C LEU A 197 5.36 -6.37 -3.94
N PHE A 198 6.33 -6.00 -3.11
CA PHE A 198 7.14 -4.80 -3.34
C PHE A 198 7.92 -4.89 -4.65
N MET A 199 8.52 -6.05 -4.96
CA MET A 199 9.20 -6.26 -6.23
C MET A 199 8.23 -6.15 -7.41
N VAL A 200 7.03 -6.71 -7.29
CA VAL A 200 5.98 -6.58 -8.31
C VAL A 200 5.60 -5.11 -8.52
N VAL A 201 5.32 -4.37 -7.44
CA VAL A 201 4.98 -2.93 -7.52
C VAL A 201 6.14 -2.14 -8.12
N ARG A 202 7.38 -2.44 -7.72
CA ARG A 202 8.57 -1.81 -8.29
C ARG A 202 8.67 -2.04 -9.81
N LEU A 203 8.47 -3.27 -10.27
CA LEU A 203 8.46 -3.59 -11.71
C LEU A 203 7.38 -2.80 -12.45
N ILE A 204 6.18 -2.68 -11.87
CA ILE A 204 5.06 -1.91 -12.45
C ILE A 204 5.42 -0.43 -12.54
N VAL A 205 5.91 0.16 -11.47
CA VAL A 205 6.21 1.61 -11.37
C VAL A 205 7.31 2.02 -12.34
N TYR A 206 8.35 1.23 -12.48
CA TYR A 206 9.46 1.53 -13.39
C TYR A 206 9.23 1.05 -14.83
N SER A 207 8.13 0.37 -15.12
CA SER A 207 7.74 -0.04 -16.47
C SER A 207 7.22 1.13 -17.32
N PRO A 208 7.08 0.97 -18.64
CA PRO A 208 6.38 1.94 -19.49
C PRO A 208 4.94 2.24 -19.03
N PHE A 209 4.28 1.24 -18.42
CA PHE A 209 2.95 1.43 -17.83
C PHE A 209 3.01 2.43 -16.66
N GLY A 210 3.96 2.30 -15.73
CA GLY A 210 4.14 3.22 -14.62
C GLY A 210 4.47 4.65 -15.09
N GLN A 211 5.27 4.80 -16.15
CA GLN A 211 5.55 6.12 -16.75
C GLN A 211 4.28 6.77 -17.30
N THR A 212 3.39 5.99 -17.90
CA THR A 212 2.11 6.53 -18.37
C THR A 212 1.18 6.91 -17.23
N LEU A 213 1.21 6.22 -16.09
CA LEU A 213 0.48 6.62 -14.87
C LEU A 213 0.99 7.97 -14.35
N ALA A 214 2.31 8.16 -14.29
CA ALA A 214 2.91 9.44 -13.92
C ALA A 214 2.46 10.56 -14.87
N GLY A 215 2.45 10.33 -16.18
CA GLY A 215 1.93 11.28 -17.17
C GLY A 215 0.44 11.60 -16.98
N ILE A 216 -0.38 10.60 -16.63
CA ILE A 216 -1.81 10.78 -16.33
C ILE A 216 -1.98 11.63 -15.08
N ARG A 217 -1.19 11.38 -14.03
CA ARG A 217 -1.19 12.15 -12.78
C ARG A 217 -0.84 13.63 -13.03
N GLU A 218 0.13 13.91 -13.91
CA GLU A 218 0.54 15.28 -14.21
C GLU A 218 -0.50 16.03 -15.07
N ASN A 219 -0.95 15.43 -16.16
CA ASN A 219 -1.91 16.08 -17.05
C ASN A 219 -2.70 15.07 -17.89
N VAL A 220 -3.93 14.83 -17.46
CA VAL A 220 -4.86 13.90 -18.11
C VAL A 220 -5.21 14.33 -19.55
N ALA A 221 -5.44 15.63 -19.78
CA ALA A 221 -5.80 16.14 -21.11
C ALA A 221 -4.67 15.89 -22.11
N ARG A 222 -3.42 16.11 -21.69
CA ARG A 222 -2.24 15.82 -22.52
C ARG A 222 -2.17 14.33 -22.88
N MET A 223 -2.42 13.46 -21.91
CA MET A 223 -2.38 12.01 -22.13
C MET A 223 -3.48 11.54 -23.10
N HIS A 224 -4.67 12.15 -23.04
CA HIS A 224 -5.71 11.90 -24.07
C HIS A 224 -5.30 12.38 -25.45
N ALA A 225 -4.68 13.56 -25.54
CA ALA A 225 -4.26 14.15 -26.81
C ALA A 225 -3.21 13.28 -27.56
N ILE A 226 -2.35 12.57 -26.82
CA ILE A 226 -1.38 11.62 -27.39
C ILE A 226 -1.94 10.20 -27.59
N GLY A 227 -3.28 10.03 -27.46
CA GLY A 227 -3.97 8.75 -27.74
C GLY A 227 -3.87 7.70 -26.62
N SER A 228 -3.47 8.06 -25.40
CA SER A 228 -3.41 7.09 -24.30
C SER A 228 -4.81 6.70 -23.80
N PRO A 229 -5.13 5.41 -23.62
CA PRO A 229 -6.42 4.95 -23.06
C PRO A 229 -6.44 5.16 -21.53
N VAL A 230 -6.60 6.42 -21.10
CA VAL A 230 -6.44 6.85 -19.69
C VAL A 230 -7.34 6.05 -18.77
N HIS A 231 -8.65 5.93 -19.08
CA HIS A 231 -9.61 5.24 -18.22
C HIS A 231 -9.20 3.78 -17.98
N LEU A 232 -8.87 3.05 -19.04
CA LEU A 232 -8.44 1.65 -18.92
C LEU A 232 -7.19 1.49 -18.05
N ARG A 233 -6.20 2.39 -18.22
CA ARG A 233 -4.96 2.37 -17.41
C ARG A 233 -5.22 2.64 -15.94
N LEU A 234 -6.13 3.57 -15.64
CA LEU A 234 -6.54 3.83 -14.26
C LEU A 234 -7.29 2.64 -13.66
N VAL A 235 -8.18 1.99 -14.40
CA VAL A 235 -8.87 0.77 -13.94
C VAL A 235 -7.89 -0.36 -13.67
N VAL A 236 -6.92 -0.58 -14.55
CA VAL A 236 -5.91 -1.64 -14.38
C VAL A 236 -5.08 -1.40 -13.11
N VAL A 237 -4.56 -0.19 -12.89
CA VAL A 237 -3.76 0.08 -11.69
C VAL A 237 -4.61 0.01 -10.42
N TYR A 238 -5.87 0.43 -10.46
CA TYR A 238 -6.80 0.32 -9.35
C TYR A 238 -7.10 -1.13 -8.99
N THR A 239 -7.27 -1.99 -10.00
CA THR A 239 -7.44 -3.44 -9.83
C THR A 239 -6.21 -4.08 -9.17
N ILE A 240 -5.00 -3.73 -9.64
CA ILE A 240 -3.75 -4.24 -9.04
C ILE A 240 -3.61 -3.77 -7.59
N ALA A 241 -3.88 -2.51 -7.31
CA ALA A 241 -3.84 -1.97 -5.95
C ALA A 241 -4.86 -2.66 -5.04
N ALA A 242 -6.08 -2.90 -5.54
CA ALA A 242 -7.11 -3.65 -4.81
C ALA A 242 -6.66 -5.09 -4.50
N ALA A 243 -6.03 -5.77 -5.46
CA ALA A 243 -5.48 -7.12 -5.24
C ALA A 243 -4.43 -7.12 -4.12
N ILE A 244 -3.50 -6.17 -4.12
CA ILE A 244 -2.45 -6.06 -3.09
C ILE A 244 -3.08 -5.72 -1.74
N ALA A 245 -4.07 -4.82 -1.68
CA ALA A 245 -4.81 -4.52 -0.46
C ALA A 245 -5.55 -5.77 0.07
N GLY A 246 -6.13 -6.57 -0.82
CA GLY A 246 -6.75 -7.85 -0.47
C GLY A 246 -5.77 -8.85 0.13
N VAL A 247 -4.56 -8.95 -0.41
CA VAL A 247 -3.48 -9.76 0.19
C VAL A 247 -3.12 -9.26 1.59
N ALA A 248 -3.00 -7.95 1.78
CA ALA A 248 -2.71 -7.36 3.10
C ALA A 248 -3.82 -7.70 4.12
N GLY A 249 -5.09 -7.65 3.68
CA GLY A 249 -6.23 -8.06 4.51
C GLY A 249 -6.24 -9.55 4.86
N ALA A 250 -5.94 -10.41 3.90
CA ALA A 250 -5.83 -11.85 4.15
C ALA A 250 -4.70 -12.18 5.14
N LEU A 251 -3.53 -11.55 4.97
CA LEU A 251 -2.42 -11.66 5.93
C LEU A 251 -2.83 -11.19 7.32
N PHE A 252 -3.60 -10.09 7.42
CA PHE A 252 -4.13 -9.61 8.70
C PHE A 252 -4.96 -10.68 9.40
N THR A 253 -5.88 -11.32 8.68
CA THR A 253 -6.71 -12.39 9.21
C THR A 253 -5.91 -13.62 9.61
N GLN A 254 -4.93 -14.03 8.80
CA GLN A 254 -4.06 -15.17 9.07
C GLN A 254 -3.17 -14.94 10.30
N THR A 255 -2.68 -13.70 10.47
CA THR A 255 -1.81 -13.34 11.60
C THR A 255 -2.57 -13.21 12.92
N ASN A 256 -3.80 -12.67 12.87
CA ASN A 256 -4.59 -12.40 14.07
C ASN A 256 -5.56 -13.56 14.43
N ALA A 257 -5.81 -14.49 13.50
CA ALA A 257 -6.78 -15.59 13.66
C ALA A 257 -8.22 -15.11 13.93
N TYR A 258 -8.56 -13.89 13.58
CA TYR A 258 -9.90 -13.34 13.63
C TYR A 258 -10.10 -12.24 12.59
N VAL A 259 -11.36 -11.95 12.26
CA VAL A 259 -11.75 -10.80 11.46
C VAL A 259 -13.08 -10.23 11.93
N THR A 260 -13.23 -8.91 11.95
CA THR A 260 -14.47 -8.20 12.26
C THR A 260 -14.79 -7.19 11.16
N LEU A 261 -16.01 -6.65 11.13
CA LEU A 261 -16.40 -5.61 10.15
C LEU A 261 -15.58 -4.31 10.29
N GLY A 262 -14.89 -4.11 11.41
CA GLY A 262 -13.97 -2.99 11.60
C GLY A 262 -12.84 -2.91 10.58
N VAL A 263 -12.52 -3.99 9.84
CA VAL A 263 -11.53 -3.95 8.75
C VAL A 263 -11.98 -3.04 7.58
N PHE A 264 -13.29 -2.79 7.43
CA PHE A 264 -13.86 -1.88 6.43
C PHE A 264 -13.93 -0.43 6.89
N ASP A 265 -13.66 -0.14 8.18
CA ASP A 265 -13.83 1.18 8.75
C ASP A 265 -13.05 2.26 7.99
N PHE A 266 -13.65 3.43 7.94
CA PHE A 266 -13.04 4.64 7.39
C PHE A 266 -11.66 4.92 8.01
N ASP A 267 -11.51 4.66 9.32
CA ASP A 267 -10.28 4.90 10.06
C ASP A 267 -9.07 4.14 9.46
N ASN A 268 -9.28 2.95 8.92
CA ASN A 268 -8.24 2.18 8.23
C ASN A 268 -7.82 2.85 6.90
N SER A 269 -8.80 3.34 6.12
CA SER A 269 -8.50 4.09 4.88
C SER A 269 -7.82 5.42 5.17
N ALA A 270 -8.29 6.16 6.18
CA ALA A 270 -7.70 7.43 6.59
C ALA A 270 -6.32 7.22 7.18
N GLY A 271 -6.14 6.21 8.04
CA GLY A 271 -4.86 5.86 8.66
C GLY A 271 -3.78 5.57 7.63
N VAL A 272 -4.08 4.72 6.64
CA VAL A 272 -3.11 4.39 5.59
C VAL A 272 -2.78 5.59 4.69
N MET A 273 -3.74 6.49 4.47
CA MET A 273 -3.48 7.74 3.75
C MET A 273 -2.58 8.68 4.55
N VAL A 274 -2.77 8.78 5.87
CA VAL A 274 -1.89 9.52 6.77
C VAL A 274 -0.48 8.93 6.75
N MET A 275 -0.32 7.60 6.83
CA MET A 275 0.97 6.92 6.70
C MET A 275 1.70 7.35 5.43
N LEU A 276 1.01 7.39 4.28
CA LEU A 276 1.61 7.78 3.01
C LEU A 276 2.01 9.26 2.98
N ILE A 277 1.19 10.15 3.53
CA ILE A 277 1.52 11.58 3.60
C ILE A 277 2.75 11.80 4.49
N LEU A 278 2.82 11.12 5.63
CA LEU A 278 3.97 11.19 6.53
C LEU A 278 5.25 10.68 5.87
N GLY A 279 5.17 9.54 5.17
CA GLY A 279 6.33 8.95 4.52
C GLY A 279 6.75 9.65 3.24
N GLY A 280 5.78 10.18 2.49
CA GLY A 280 5.95 10.83 1.19
C GLY A 280 5.36 10.03 0.04
N THR A 281 4.24 10.50 -0.51
CA THR A 281 3.49 9.86 -1.60
C THR A 281 4.29 9.80 -2.91
N GLY A 282 4.11 8.70 -3.67
CA GLY A 282 4.78 8.50 -4.96
C GLY A 282 6.25 8.09 -4.83
N ARG A 283 6.62 7.58 -3.67
CA ARG A 283 7.94 7.03 -3.37
C ARG A 283 7.77 5.65 -2.74
N LEU A 284 8.25 4.61 -3.39
CA LEU A 284 8.06 3.22 -2.95
C LEU A 284 8.45 2.99 -1.48
N TYR A 285 9.56 3.60 -1.02
CA TYR A 285 10.01 3.51 0.36
C TYR A 285 9.29 4.48 1.32
N GLY A 286 8.47 5.41 0.78
CA GLY A 286 7.63 6.29 1.60
C GLY A 286 6.62 5.50 2.42
N ALA A 287 6.01 4.46 1.83
CA ALA A 287 5.09 3.58 2.54
C ALA A 287 5.73 2.91 3.78
N PHE A 288 7.01 2.48 3.67
CA PHE A 288 7.76 1.90 4.79
C PHE A 288 7.95 2.91 5.91
N VAL A 289 8.52 4.08 5.59
CA VAL A 289 8.83 5.12 6.58
C VAL A 289 7.57 5.60 7.26
N GLY A 290 6.52 5.89 6.49
CA GLY A 290 5.27 6.41 7.02
C GLY A 290 4.52 5.41 7.89
N ALA A 291 4.42 4.14 7.47
CA ALA A 291 3.76 3.11 8.26
C ALA A 291 4.50 2.81 9.57
N VAL A 292 5.84 2.70 9.52
CA VAL A 292 6.65 2.49 10.74
C VAL A 292 6.45 3.64 11.73
N ILE A 293 6.57 4.88 11.27
CA ILE A 293 6.43 6.05 12.16
C ILE A 293 5.02 6.13 12.74
N TYR A 294 4.00 5.94 11.91
CA TYR A 294 2.62 5.97 12.35
C TYR A 294 2.33 4.91 13.42
N MET A 295 2.69 3.65 13.13
CA MET A 295 2.42 2.52 14.03
C MET A 295 3.21 2.61 15.33
N VAL A 296 4.49 3.01 15.26
CA VAL A 296 5.32 3.21 16.45
C VAL A 296 4.78 4.35 17.30
N LEU A 297 4.41 5.47 16.68
CA LEU A 297 3.81 6.60 17.41
C LEU A 297 2.50 6.19 18.08
N GLN A 298 1.64 5.46 17.37
CA GLN A 298 0.38 4.94 17.91
C GLN A 298 0.62 4.02 19.11
N ASP A 299 1.56 3.06 19.01
CA ASP A 299 1.90 2.12 20.09
C ASP A 299 2.46 2.86 21.31
N TYR A 300 3.36 3.82 21.09
CA TYR A 300 3.96 4.59 22.16
C TYR A 300 2.94 5.49 22.87
N VAL A 301 2.18 6.27 22.12
CA VAL A 301 1.21 7.22 22.69
C VAL A 301 0.08 6.47 23.40
N SER A 302 -0.38 5.36 22.85
CA SER A 302 -1.45 4.54 23.47
C SER A 302 -1.04 3.93 24.83
N LYS A 303 0.26 3.80 25.10
CA LYS A 303 0.78 3.30 26.38
C LYS A 303 1.10 4.40 27.39
N LEU A 304 1.13 5.67 26.94
CA LEU A 304 1.42 6.80 27.79
C LEU A 304 0.25 7.09 28.73
N LYS A 305 0.53 7.05 30.04
CA LYS A 305 -0.37 7.54 31.09
C LYS A 305 0.35 8.72 31.73
N LEU A 306 -0.03 9.93 31.37
CA LEU A 306 0.54 11.16 31.89
C LEU A 306 -0.49 11.86 32.78
N THR A 307 -0.06 12.22 33.99
CA THR A 307 -0.84 13.13 34.84
C THR A 307 -0.16 14.49 34.78
N VAL A 308 -0.74 15.42 34.02
CA VAL A 308 -0.21 16.78 33.87
C VAL A 308 -1.16 17.74 34.59
N TRP A 309 -0.67 18.41 35.61
CA TRP A 309 -1.44 19.42 36.38
C TRP A 309 -2.76 18.88 36.99
N GLY A 310 -2.79 17.62 37.43
CA GLY A 310 -3.99 16.99 37.99
C GLY A 310 -5.01 16.48 36.97
N LEU A 311 -4.77 16.66 35.68
CA LEU A 311 -5.54 16.06 34.59
C LEU A 311 -4.88 14.75 34.17
N ALA A 312 -5.60 13.65 34.30
CA ALA A 312 -5.18 12.35 33.77
C ALA A 312 -5.32 12.37 32.23
N VAL A 313 -4.21 12.33 31.52
CA VAL A 313 -4.19 12.20 30.06
C VAL A 313 -4.01 10.72 29.75
N ASP A 314 -5.11 10.06 29.38
CA ASP A 314 -5.09 8.65 28.97
C ASP A 314 -4.68 8.54 27.49
N GLY A 315 -3.50 7.99 27.24
CA GLY A 315 -2.93 7.82 25.90
C GLY A 315 -3.88 7.18 24.87
N PRO A 316 -4.69 6.14 25.23
CA PRO A 316 -5.66 5.54 24.32
C PRO A 316 -6.71 6.51 23.75
N GLN A 317 -7.01 7.60 24.44
CA GLN A 317 -7.98 8.61 23.95
C GLN A 317 -7.35 9.68 23.07
N TYR A 318 -6.04 9.93 23.23
CA TYR A 318 -5.37 11.09 22.62
C TYR A 318 -4.33 10.72 21.54
N TRP A 319 -4.13 9.44 21.23
CA TRP A 319 -3.15 9.06 20.22
C TRP A 319 -3.44 9.65 18.82
N GLN A 320 -4.73 9.77 18.46
CA GLN A 320 -5.14 10.40 17.18
C GLN A 320 -4.74 11.87 17.13
N PHE A 321 -4.78 12.58 18.26
CA PHE A 321 -4.31 13.96 18.34
C PHE A 321 -2.81 14.07 18.09
N ALA A 322 -2.02 13.14 18.65
CA ALA A 322 -0.57 13.10 18.42
C ALA A 322 -0.23 12.84 16.94
N VAL A 323 -0.94 11.90 16.32
CA VAL A 323 -0.81 11.62 14.88
C VAL A 323 -1.22 12.84 14.05
N GLY A 324 -2.34 13.49 14.39
CA GLY A 324 -2.79 14.70 13.72
C GLY A 324 -1.77 15.84 13.82
N ALA A 325 -1.21 16.06 15.02
CA ALA A 325 -0.15 17.06 15.23
C ALA A 325 1.10 16.75 14.39
N LEU A 326 1.54 15.48 14.37
CA LEU A 326 2.66 15.05 13.53
C LEU A 326 2.36 15.26 12.05
N LEU A 327 1.14 14.96 11.60
CA LEU A 327 0.72 15.19 10.21
C LEU A 327 0.81 16.67 9.84
N VAL A 328 0.27 17.56 10.69
CA VAL A 328 0.33 19.02 10.47
C VAL A 328 1.78 19.49 10.38
N LEU A 329 2.63 19.06 11.32
CA LEU A 329 4.06 19.40 11.29
C LEU A 329 4.74 18.89 10.00
N THR A 330 4.43 17.67 9.59
CA THR A 330 4.99 17.09 8.36
C THR A 330 4.55 17.90 7.13
N VAL A 331 3.28 18.26 7.03
CA VAL A 331 2.77 19.05 5.88
C VAL A 331 3.36 20.45 5.85
N LEU A 332 3.57 21.09 7.00
CA LEU A 332 4.17 22.43 7.10
C LEU A 332 5.66 22.44 6.77
N PHE A 333 6.42 21.49 7.30
CA PHE A 333 7.88 21.51 7.22
C PHE A 333 8.46 20.51 6.21
N ALA A 334 7.75 19.41 5.93
CA ALA A 334 8.17 18.32 5.07
C ALA A 334 7.20 18.12 3.90
N ARG A 335 7.05 19.10 3.02
CA ARG A 335 6.09 19.04 1.88
C ARG A 335 6.24 17.81 0.97
N ARG A 336 7.39 17.14 1.01
CA ARG A 336 7.69 15.91 0.26
C ARG A 336 7.66 14.65 1.13
N GLY A 337 7.10 14.75 2.36
CA GLY A 337 7.15 13.71 3.38
C GLY A 337 8.53 13.60 4.06
N LEU A 338 8.61 12.77 5.11
CA LEU A 338 9.83 12.61 5.89
C LEU A 338 10.98 11.99 5.08
N LEU A 339 10.68 11.07 4.15
CA LEU A 339 11.69 10.53 3.24
C LEU A 339 12.28 11.64 2.34
N GLY A 340 11.46 12.61 1.92
CA GLY A 340 11.91 13.76 1.15
C GLY A 340 12.89 14.64 1.91
N LEU A 341 12.64 14.89 3.19
CA LEU A 341 13.57 15.63 4.04
C LEU A 341 14.92 14.91 4.16
N LEU A 342 14.91 13.57 4.34
CA LEU A 342 16.13 12.78 4.42
C LEU A 342 16.95 12.85 3.13
N GLU A 343 16.31 12.83 1.97
CA GLU A 343 16.98 12.96 0.68
C GLU A 343 17.54 14.37 0.48
N ASP A 344 16.77 15.42 0.79
CA ASP A 344 17.18 16.81 0.65
C ASP A 344 18.38 17.12 1.58
N THR A 345 18.37 16.63 2.82
CA THR A 345 19.51 16.78 3.75
C THR A 345 20.73 15.99 3.29
N ALA A 346 20.57 14.75 2.81
CA ALA A 346 21.68 13.95 2.28
C ALA A 346 22.33 14.62 1.06
N GLN A 347 21.54 15.27 0.19
CA GLN A 347 22.07 16.03 -0.95
C GLN A 347 22.83 17.29 -0.54
N LEU A 348 22.40 17.99 0.52
CA LEU A 348 23.12 19.14 1.07
C LEU A 348 24.51 18.73 1.55
N PHE A 349 24.60 17.65 2.35
CA PHE A 349 25.89 17.13 2.82
C PHE A 349 26.79 16.60 1.70
N ALA A 350 26.21 16.07 0.61
CA ALA A 350 26.96 15.60 -0.55
C ALA A 350 27.50 16.76 -1.40
N ARG A 351 26.80 17.91 -1.42
CA ARG A 351 27.27 19.14 -2.10
C ARG A 351 28.42 19.83 -1.38
N GLU A 352 28.40 19.84 -0.04
CA GLU A 352 29.50 20.41 0.77
C GLU A 352 30.80 19.60 0.68
N ARG A 353 30.76 18.34 0.26
CA ARG A 353 31.94 17.48 0.09
C ARG A 353 32.57 17.49 -1.30
N LYS A 354 32.04 18.28 -2.25
CA LYS A 354 32.72 18.49 -3.53
C LYS A 354 33.56 19.77 -3.39
N PRO A 355 34.92 19.65 -3.43
CA PRO A 355 35.83 20.79 -3.38
C PRO A 355 35.68 21.69 -4.61
#